data_2e7a1f7d4c8f6347865a2d073498ac11
#
_entry.id   2e7a1f7d4c8f6347865a2d073498ac11
#
_cell.length_a   1.000
_cell.length_b   1.000
_cell.length_c   1.000
_cell.angle_alpha   90.00
_cell.angle_beta   90.00
_cell.angle_gamma   90.00
#
_symmetry.space_group_name_H-M   'P 1'
#
loop_
_entity.id
_entity.type
_entity.pdbx_description
1 polymer ?
#
loop_
_entity_poly.entity_id
_entity_poly.type
_entity_poly.pdbx_seq_one_letter_code
_entity_poly.pdbx_strand_id
1 'polypeptide(L)'
;LNRRRRADFVAYSNVSGPSPVVDLAERVLRQNWLEGERDGVPYAYTRPSPTRYPWQWYWDSCFAAIAWRRFDPARSRTELETLLAAQREDGFVGHTIFWHHRVSLG
;
A
#
# COMPACT_ATOMS: atom_id res chain seq x y z
N LEU A 1 15.88 -32.98 -7.58
CA LEU A 1 15.48 -32.33 -6.35
C LEU A 1 14.82 -30.98 -6.63
N ASN A 2 15.43 -30.18 -7.47
CA ASN A 2 14.96 -28.88 -7.81
C ASN A 2 13.88 -28.85 -8.90
N ARG A 3 13.75 -29.94 -9.68
CA ARG A 3 12.76 -30.02 -10.76
C ARG A 3 11.33 -30.00 -10.24
N ARG A 4 11.06 -30.71 -9.14
CA ARG A 4 9.72 -30.78 -8.57
C ARG A 4 9.30 -29.42 -7.97
N ARG A 5 10.20 -28.77 -7.22
CA ARG A 5 9.94 -27.44 -6.65
C ARG A 5 9.79 -26.39 -7.73
N ARG A 6 10.57 -26.48 -8.80
CA ARG A 6 10.50 -25.53 -9.92
C ARG A 6 9.20 -25.69 -10.71
N ALA A 7 8.76 -26.95 -10.91
CA ALA A 7 7.48 -27.23 -11.57
C ALA A 7 6.29 -26.71 -10.73
N ASP A 8 6.32 -26.93 -9.42
CA ASP A 8 5.29 -26.45 -8.51
C ASP A 8 5.24 -24.92 -8.49
N PHE A 9 6.40 -24.25 -8.47
CA PHE A 9 6.48 -22.81 -8.51
C PHE A 9 5.95 -22.23 -9.84
N VAL A 10 6.33 -22.81 -10.96
CA VAL A 10 5.86 -22.39 -12.29
C VAL A 10 4.36 -22.61 -12.43
N ALA A 11 3.85 -23.76 -11.96
CA ALA A 11 2.41 -24.04 -11.97
C ALA A 11 1.64 -23.03 -11.10
N TYR A 12 2.21 -22.64 -9.97
CA TYR A 12 1.60 -21.66 -9.07
C TYR A 12 1.56 -20.26 -9.67
N SER A 13 2.63 -19.85 -10.34
CA SER A 13 2.71 -18.53 -10.97
C SER A 13 1.90 -18.44 -12.26
N ASN A 14 1.58 -19.58 -12.89
CA ASN A 14 0.81 -19.65 -14.12
C ASN A 14 -0.68 -19.97 -13.88
N VAL A 15 -1.14 -19.96 -12.64
CA VAL A 15 -2.56 -20.11 -12.35
C VAL A 15 -3.30 -18.95 -12.96
N SER A 16 -3.91 -19.18 -14.12
CA SER A 16 -4.83 -18.24 -14.75
C SER A 16 -6.24 -18.51 -14.22
N GLY A 17 -6.97 -17.46 -13.96
CA GLY A 17 -8.34 -17.57 -13.53
C GLY A 17 -8.57 -16.86 -12.17
N PRO A 18 -9.82 -16.77 -11.74
CA PRO A 18 -10.15 -16.05 -10.53
C PRO A 18 -9.53 -16.73 -9.31
N SER A 19 -8.88 -15.92 -8.49
CA SER A 19 -8.34 -16.33 -7.20
C SER A 19 -9.08 -15.56 -6.11
N PRO A 20 -9.83 -16.22 -5.23
CA PRO A 20 -10.53 -15.54 -4.14
C PRO A 20 -9.59 -14.75 -3.23
N VAL A 21 -8.37 -15.26 -3.01
CA VAL A 21 -7.37 -14.58 -2.17
C VAL A 21 -6.88 -13.30 -2.83
N VAL A 22 -6.59 -13.35 -4.13
CA VAL A 22 -6.13 -12.17 -4.89
C VAL A 22 -7.23 -11.12 -4.97
N ASP A 23 -8.46 -11.52 -5.23
CA ASP A 23 -9.61 -10.61 -5.27
C ASP A 23 -9.84 -9.97 -3.91
N LEU A 24 -9.71 -10.72 -2.83
CA LEU A 24 -9.81 -10.18 -1.48
C LEU A 24 -8.69 -9.18 -1.18
N ALA A 25 -7.47 -9.49 -1.57
CA ALA A 25 -6.33 -8.59 -1.39
C ALA A 25 -6.55 -7.27 -2.12
N GLU A 26 -7.02 -7.30 -3.36
CA GLU A 26 -7.33 -6.10 -4.11
C GLU A 26 -8.42 -5.28 -3.42
N ARG A 27 -9.47 -5.94 -2.94
CA ARG A 27 -10.57 -5.27 -2.25
C ARG A 27 -10.11 -4.58 -0.98
N VAL A 28 -9.26 -5.24 -0.20
CA VAL A 28 -8.70 -4.67 1.04
C VAL A 28 -7.84 -3.45 0.72
N LEU A 29 -6.98 -3.53 -0.28
CA LEU A 29 -6.15 -2.40 -0.69
C LEU A 29 -7.01 -1.19 -1.10
N ARG A 30 -8.07 -1.43 -1.88
CA ARG A 30 -8.96 -0.35 -2.33
C ARG A 30 -9.76 0.26 -1.19
N GLN A 31 -10.23 -0.54 -0.25
CA GLN A 31 -10.91 -0.06 0.95
C GLN A 31 -10.01 0.78 1.84
N ASN A 32 -8.74 0.43 1.90
CA ASN A 32 -7.77 1.08 2.77
C ASN A 32 -7.15 2.33 2.15
N TRP A 33 -7.32 2.53 0.85
CA TRP A 33 -6.83 3.70 0.14
C TRP A 33 -7.52 4.97 0.61
N LEU A 34 -6.74 6.02 0.88
CA LEU A 34 -7.23 7.31 1.31
C LEU A 34 -6.54 8.42 0.53
N GLU A 35 -7.32 9.37 0.02
CA GLU A 35 -6.81 10.55 -0.65
C GLU A 35 -7.22 11.81 0.09
N GLY A 36 -6.35 12.79 0.11
CA GLY A 36 -6.63 14.06 0.75
C GLY A 36 -5.57 15.10 0.44
N GLU A 37 -5.62 16.18 1.17
CA GLU A 37 -4.69 17.31 1.05
C GLU A 37 -4.41 17.89 2.43
N ARG A 38 -3.14 18.23 2.66
CA ARG A 38 -2.73 18.93 3.87
C ARG A 38 -1.83 20.10 3.51
N ASP A 39 -2.24 21.31 3.87
CA ASP A 39 -1.48 22.53 3.63
C ASP A 39 -1.05 22.68 2.17
N GLY A 40 -1.95 22.35 1.24
CA GLY A 40 -1.69 22.43 -0.20
C GLY A 40 -0.94 21.23 -0.77
N VAL A 41 -0.53 20.26 0.06
CA VAL A 41 0.19 19.07 -0.38
C VAL A 41 -0.79 17.92 -0.52
N PRO A 42 -0.98 17.39 -1.73
CA PRO A 42 -1.84 16.22 -1.91
C PRO A 42 -1.17 14.98 -1.31
N TYR A 43 -1.97 14.12 -0.74
CA TYR A 43 -1.51 12.81 -0.27
C TYR A 43 -2.49 11.72 -0.70
N ALA A 44 -1.94 10.54 -0.93
CA ALA A 44 -2.75 9.36 -1.17
C ALA A 44 -1.93 8.14 -0.76
N TYR A 45 -2.51 7.31 0.07
CA TYR A 45 -1.81 6.14 0.60
C TYR A 45 -2.78 5.06 1.06
N THR A 46 -2.24 3.88 1.27
CA THR A 46 -2.99 2.74 1.83
C THR A 46 -2.84 2.76 3.35
N ARG A 47 -3.95 2.90 4.04
CA ARG A 47 -3.98 2.76 5.51
C ARG A 47 -3.83 1.29 5.86
N PRO A 48 -2.99 0.94 6.83
CA PRO A 48 -2.93 -0.44 7.32
C PRO A 48 -4.28 -0.92 7.87
N SER A 49 -5.01 -0.02 8.52
CA SER A 49 -6.39 -0.24 8.95
C SER A 49 -7.13 1.09 8.92
N PRO A 50 -8.32 1.17 8.28
CA PRO A 50 -9.07 2.42 8.23
C PRO A 50 -9.47 2.98 9.59
N THR A 51 -9.59 2.13 10.60
CA THR A 51 -10.07 2.53 11.94
C THR A 51 -8.97 2.55 12.99
N ARG A 52 -8.10 1.54 13.01
CA ARG A 52 -7.05 1.40 14.02
C ARG A 52 -5.76 2.10 13.65
N TYR A 53 -5.38 2.02 12.38
CA TYR A 53 -4.13 2.56 11.86
C TYR A 53 -4.43 3.41 10.61
N PRO A 54 -5.04 4.59 10.79
CA PRO A 54 -5.56 5.38 9.67
C PRO A 54 -4.51 6.27 9.00
N TRP A 55 -3.31 6.35 9.54
CA TRP A 55 -2.24 7.18 9.01
C TRP A 55 -1.34 6.40 8.06
N GLN A 56 -0.33 7.06 7.52
CA GLN A 56 0.66 6.40 6.69
C GLN A 56 1.81 5.89 7.55
N TRP A 57 2.11 4.60 7.44
CA TRP A 57 3.30 3.99 8.03
C TRP A 57 4.30 3.66 6.94
N TYR A 58 5.59 3.89 7.23
CA TYR A 58 6.68 3.81 6.26
C TYR A 58 6.75 2.44 5.58
N TRP A 59 7.00 1.39 6.34
CA TRP A 59 7.20 0.07 5.75
C TRP A 59 5.88 -0.51 5.19
N ASP A 60 4.76 -0.24 5.83
CA ASP A 60 3.45 -0.64 5.31
C ASP A 60 3.21 -0.07 3.91
N SER A 61 3.55 1.19 3.69
CA SER A 61 3.45 1.81 2.37
C SER A 61 4.39 1.16 1.36
N CYS A 62 5.57 0.76 1.77
CA CYS A 62 6.49 0.04 0.88
C CYS A 62 5.90 -1.29 0.45
N PHE A 63 5.32 -2.07 1.36
CA PHE A 63 4.65 -3.32 1.03
C PHE A 63 3.40 -3.10 0.20
N ALA A 64 2.59 -2.09 0.54
CA ALA A 64 1.40 -1.74 -0.23
C ALA A 64 1.75 -1.36 -1.67
N ALA A 65 2.82 -0.60 -1.85
CA ALA A 65 3.28 -0.22 -3.19
C ALA A 65 3.65 -1.44 -4.03
N ILE A 66 4.29 -2.44 -3.43
CA ILE A 66 4.61 -3.69 -4.12
C ILE A 66 3.31 -4.40 -4.55
N ALA A 67 2.34 -4.47 -3.67
CA ALA A 67 1.06 -5.10 -3.97
C ALA A 67 0.28 -4.35 -5.04
N TRP A 68 0.26 -3.03 -4.99
CA TRP A 68 -0.42 -2.18 -5.97
C TRP A 68 0.10 -2.35 -7.39
N ARG A 69 1.35 -2.72 -7.55
CA ARG A 69 1.92 -2.96 -8.89
C ARG A 69 1.13 -3.99 -9.69
N ARG A 70 0.50 -4.94 -9.01
CA ARG A 70 -0.34 -5.95 -9.63
C ARG A 70 -1.68 -5.41 -10.10
N PHE A 71 -2.28 -4.50 -9.34
CA PHE A 71 -3.67 -4.07 -9.56
C PHE A 71 -3.78 -2.68 -10.19
N ASP A 72 -2.91 -1.77 -9.79
CA ASP A 72 -2.91 -0.39 -10.24
C ASP A 72 -1.51 0.21 -10.06
N PRO A 73 -0.66 0.11 -11.09
CA PRO A 73 0.71 0.64 -11.01
C PRO A 73 0.79 2.14 -10.70
N ALA A 74 -0.22 2.93 -11.12
CA ALA A 74 -0.26 4.35 -10.79
C ALA A 74 -0.40 4.59 -9.29
N ARG A 75 -1.19 3.78 -8.60
CA ARG A 75 -1.32 3.86 -7.14
C ARG A 75 -0.05 3.39 -6.42
N SER A 76 0.64 2.40 -6.94
CA SER A 76 1.95 2.00 -6.43
C SER A 76 2.91 3.18 -6.40
N ARG A 77 2.99 3.91 -7.49
CA ARG A 77 3.83 5.10 -7.62
C ARG A 77 3.38 6.21 -6.67
N THR A 78 2.09 6.49 -6.62
CA THR A 78 1.51 7.53 -5.75
C THR A 78 1.78 7.25 -4.28
N GLU A 79 1.67 6.00 -3.86
CA GLU A 79 2.00 5.58 -2.49
C GLU A 79 3.43 5.99 -2.09
N LEU A 80 4.39 5.73 -2.96
CA LEU A 80 5.79 6.07 -2.71
C LEU A 80 6.05 7.58 -2.83
N GLU A 81 5.44 8.26 -3.79
CA GLU A 81 5.55 9.70 -3.93
C GLU A 81 5.01 10.43 -2.69
N THR A 82 3.89 9.95 -2.16
CA THR A 82 3.30 10.49 -0.93
C THR A 82 4.26 10.31 0.25
N LEU A 83 4.84 9.12 0.37
CA LEU A 83 5.82 8.84 1.42
C LEU A 83 7.02 9.80 1.33
N LEU A 84 7.55 10.00 0.13
CA LEU A 84 8.69 10.90 -0.10
C LEU A 84 8.34 12.37 0.08
N ALA A 85 7.08 12.76 -0.13
CA ALA A 85 6.63 14.12 0.12
C ALA A 85 6.73 14.51 1.61
N ALA A 86 6.78 13.54 2.50
CA ALA A 86 6.96 13.75 3.94
C ALA A 86 8.43 13.72 4.36
N GLN A 87 9.37 13.55 3.43
CA GLN A 87 10.79 13.53 3.72
C GLN A 87 11.26 14.87 4.27
N ARG A 88 12.04 14.83 5.35
CA ARG A 88 12.65 16.03 5.94
C ARG A 88 13.84 16.47 5.11
N GLU A 89 14.29 17.71 5.33
CA GLU A 89 15.45 18.26 4.62
C GLU A 89 16.72 17.44 4.82
N ASP A 90 16.85 16.79 5.99
CA ASP A 90 17.98 15.92 6.29
C ASP A 90 17.88 14.53 5.64
N GLY A 91 16.82 14.28 4.88
CA GLY A 91 16.57 13.01 4.19
C GLY A 91 15.76 12.01 5.00
N PHE A 92 15.48 12.28 6.26
CA PHE A 92 14.73 11.37 7.12
C PHE A 92 13.26 11.31 6.72
N VAL A 93 12.72 10.11 6.69
CA VAL A 93 11.27 9.88 6.54
C VAL A 93 10.79 9.20 7.82
N GLY A 94 9.80 9.78 8.47
CA GLY A 94 9.27 9.26 9.72
C GLY A 94 8.64 7.87 9.57
N HIS A 95 8.66 7.11 10.66
CA HIS A 95 8.01 5.80 10.70
C HIS A 95 6.50 5.92 10.50
N THR A 96 5.89 6.95 11.08
CA THR A 96 4.46 7.25 10.94
C THR A 96 4.30 8.69 10.48
N ILE A 97 3.45 8.90 9.47
CA ILE A 97 3.18 10.22 8.92
C ILE A 97 1.70 10.54 9.16
N PHE A 98 1.46 11.63 9.88
CA PHE A 98 0.13 12.07 10.29
C PHE A 98 -0.39 13.12 9.30
N TRP A 99 -0.87 12.65 8.15
CA TRP A 99 -1.40 13.53 7.10
C TRP A 99 -2.68 14.25 7.52
N HIS A 100 -3.45 13.66 8.43
CA HIS A 100 -4.70 14.20 8.91
C HIS A 100 -4.86 13.95 10.40
N HIS A 101 -5.72 14.72 11.04
CA HIS A 101 -6.09 14.44 12.43
C HIS A 101 -6.98 13.21 12.51
N ARG A 102 -6.87 12.50 13.62
CA ARG A 102 -7.81 11.42 13.91
C ARG A 102 -9.19 12.05 14.06
N VAL A 103 -10.13 11.68 13.20
CA VAL A 103 -11.51 12.06 13.40
C VAL A 103 -11.97 11.30 14.65
N SER A 104 -12.20 12.04 15.74
CA SER A 104 -12.84 11.42 16.89
C SER A 104 -14.27 11.11 16.49
N LEU A 105 -14.54 9.84 16.34
CA LEU A 105 -15.89 9.34 16.28
C LEU A 105 -16.45 9.49 17.70
N GLY A 106 -16.85 10.70 18.00
CA GLY A 106 -17.56 10.96 19.23
C GLY A 106 -18.95 10.36 19.19
#